data_9fc560bdefd6814720ca7f3624ae1c5a
#
_entry.id   9fc560bdefd6814720ca7f3624ae1c5a
#
_cell.length_a   1.000
_cell.length_b   1.000
_cell.length_c   1.000
_cell.angle_alpha   90.00
_cell.angle_beta   90.00
_cell.angle_gamma   90.00
#
_symmetry.space_group_name_H-M   'P 1'
#
loop_
_entity.id
_entity.type
_entity.pdbx_description
1 polymer ?
#
loop_
_entity_poly.entity_id
_entity_poly.type
_entity_poly.pdbx_seq_one_letter_code
_entity_poly.pdbx_strand_id
1 'polypeptide(L)'
;MDELSFAKYHGTGNDFVMIEDLGDQVALNPSLIAAVCHRGFGVGADGLIRVTKSAEADFFMDYHNADGSTAEMCGNGIRCLGKLVYERGLTHETELDVETRAGIKHLSLHTRGDEVETVTVDMGAPAFEKASIPMMGPAWEKFLQQPLEIEGVTFKASAVSMGNPHLVLVVEGEPVAVDVQRLGPQLEKHQLFPERTNVEFVVPDGDALAVRVWERGIGETMACGTGACAVVVAASEAGISARRADVRFHGGTLDVDWRSDGRVFLTGPAVRVFEGRLDPASMGERLES
;
A
#
# COMPACT_ATOMS: atom_id res chain seq x y z
N MET A 1 -14.19 -29.00 3.98
CA MET A 1 -14.49 -27.60 4.35
C MET A 1 -15.64 -27.14 3.46
N ASP A 2 -16.57 -26.36 4.00
CA ASP A 2 -17.64 -25.83 3.19
C ASP A 2 -17.09 -24.80 2.18
N GLU A 3 -17.85 -24.53 1.11
CA GLU A 3 -17.51 -23.51 0.13
C GLU A 3 -17.26 -22.16 0.81
N LEU A 4 -16.17 -21.50 0.44
CA LEU A 4 -15.76 -20.21 0.98
C LEU A 4 -16.21 -19.08 0.04
N SER A 5 -17.09 -18.20 0.53
CA SER A 5 -17.50 -16.99 -0.20
C SER A 5 -16.40 -15.94 -0.13
N PHE A 6 -16.13 -15.29 -1.25
CA PHE A 6 -15.16 -14.20 -1.34
C PHE A 6 -15.65 -13.08 -2.25
N ALA A 7 -15.03 -11.91 -2.11
CA ALA A 7 -15.14 -10.82 -3.06
C ALA A 7 -13.76 -10.40 -3.55
N LYS A 8 -13.65 -10.05 -4.84
CA LYS A 8 -12.44 -9.52 -5.44
C LYS A 8 -12.50 -8.00 -5.46
N TYR A 9 -11.49 -7.37 -4.88
CA TYR A 9 -11.36 -5.92 -4.83
C TYR A 9 -9.98 -5.49 -5.35
N HIS A 10 -9.86 -4.22 -5.74
CA HIS A 10 -8.57 -3.56 -5.90
C HIS A 10 -8.61 -2.10 -5.43
N GLY A 11 -7.47 -1.62 -4.94
CA GLY A 11 -7.19 -0.20 -4.73
C GLY A 11 -6.07 0.22 -5.67
N THR A 12 -6.37 1.05 -6.68
CA THR A 12 -5.39 1.52 -7.67
C THR A 12 -4.54 0.40 -8.31
N GLY A 13 -5.20 -0.71 -8.71
CA GLY A 13 -4.58 -1.85 -9.39
C GLY A 13 -3.94 -2.91 -8.48
N ASN A 14 -3.72 -2.62 -7.21
CA ASN A 14 -3.29 -3.61 -6.23
C ASN A 14 -4.52 -4.40 -5.74
N ASP A 15 -4.57 -5.71 -5.99
CA ASP A 15 -5.80 -6.49 -5.95
C ASP A 15 -5.81 -7.56 -4.84
N PHE A 16 -6.98 -7.77 -4.25
CA PHE A 16 -7.15 -8.62 -3.08
C PHE A 16 -8.33 -9.57 -3.21
N VAL A 17 -8.18 -10.78 -2.69
CA VAL A 17 -9.30 -11.63 -2.31
C VAL A 17 -9.72 -11.24 -0.89
N MET A 18 -10.98 -10.83 -0.73
CA MET A 18 -11.55 -10.39 0.54
C MET A 18 -12.49 -11.46 1.06
N ILE A 19 -12.31 -11.88 2.32
CA ILE A 19 -13.15 -12.86 3.00
C ILE A 19 -13.77 -12.21 4.23
N GLU A 20 -15.09 -12.23 4.31
CA GLU A 20 -15.85 -11.78 5.44
C GLU A 20 -16.00 -12.93 6.44
N ASP A 21 -15.43 -12.80 7.63
CA ASP A 21 -15.42 -13.86 8.66
C ASP A 21 -15.56 -13.28 10.06
N LEU A 22 -16.68 -12.57 10.32
CA LEU A 22 -16.95 -12.01 11.64
C LEU A 22 -17.15 -13.07 12.74
N GLY A 23 -17.30 -14.34 12.35
CA GLY A 23 -17.44 -15.46 13.26
C GLY A 23 -16.12 -16.14 13.61
N ASP A 24 -15.00 -15.76 12.97
CA ASP A 24 -13.67 -16.40 13.09
C ASP A 24 -13.73 -17.91 12.86
N GLN A 25 -14.43 -18.31 11.78
CA GLN A 25 -14.68 -19.74 11.44
C GLN A 25 -13.80 -20.24 10.30
N VAL A 26 -13.18 -19.31 9.54
CA VAL A 26 -12.37 -19.64 8.36
C VAL A 26 -10.93 -19.93 8.79
N ALA A 27 -10.53 -21.18 8.75
CA ALA A 27 -9.15 -21.59 9.01
C ALA A 27 -8.29 -21.30 7.78
N LEU A 28 -7.56 -20.19 7.79
CA LEU A 28 -6.54 -19.87 6.78
C LEU A 28 -5.20 -20.50 7.15
N ASN A 29 -4.51 -21.05 6.15
CA ASN A 29 -3.11 -21.43 6.27
C ASN A 29 -2.31 -20.91 5.07
N PRO A 30 -0.98 -20.78 5.15
CA PRO A 30 -0.17 -20.23 4.09
C PRO A 30 -0.36 -20.89 2.72
N SER A 31 -0.50 -22.22 2.69
CA SER A 31 -0.68 -22.99 1.44
C SER A 31 -2.02 -22.67 0.77
N LEU A 32 -3.11 -22.58 1.54
CA LEU A 32 -4.43 -22.19 1.00
C LEU A 32 -4.39 -20.76 0.47
N ILE A 33 -3.79 -19.82 1.20
CA ILE A 33 -3.66 -18.43 0.77
C ILE A 33 -2.88 -18.36 -0.54
N ALA A 34 -1.73 -19.02 -0.63
CA ALA A 34 -0.92 -19.05 -1.85
C ALA A 34 -1.70 -19.68 -3.02
N ALA A 35 -2.46 -20.74 -2.79
CA ALA A 35 -3.30 -21.36 -3.81
C ALA A 35 -4.41 -20.44 -4.30
N VAL A 36 -5.11 -19.75 -3.39
CA VAL A 36 -6.16 -18.76 -3.72
C VAL A 36 -5.58 -17.59 -4.51
N CYS A 37 -4.42 -17.07 -4.08
CA CYS A 37 -3.77 -15.92 -4.73
C CYS A 37 -3.07 -16.26 -6.05
N HIS A 38 -2.89 -17.53 -6.37
CA HIS A 38 -2.20 -17.93 -7.61
C HIS A 38 -2.99 -17.53 -8.86
N ARG A 39 -2.38 -16.70 -9.73
CA ARG A 39 -3.09 -16.09 -10.89
C ARG A 39 -3.50 -17.08 -11.97
N GLY A 40 -2.85 -18.24 -12.06
CA GLY A 40 -3.16 -19.25 -13.09
C GLY A 40 -4.05 -20.39 -12.59
N PHE A 41 -4.05 -20.68 -11.28
CA PHE A 41 -4.72 -21.86 -10.72
C PHE A 41 -5.72 -21.51 -9.62
N GLY A 42 -5.69 -20.29 -9.08
CA GLY A 42 -6.60 -19.79 -8.07
C GLY A 42 -7.48 -18.64 -8.58
N VAL A 43 -7.94 -17.82 -7.67
CA VAL A 43 -8.64 -16.56 -7.97
C VAL A 43 -7.67 -15.54 -8.56
N GLY A 44 -6.41 -15.57 -8.12
CA GLY A 44 -5.36 -14.64 -8.50
C GLY A 44 -5.49 -13.30 -7.77
N ALA A 45 -4.48 -12.95 -6.98
CA ALA A 45 -4.44 -11.67 -6.26
C ALA A 45 -3.02 -11.38 -5.76
N ASP A 46 -2.75 -10.12 -5.40
CA ASP A 46 -1.53 -9.71 -4.70
C ASP A 46 -1.57 -10.08 -3.21
N GLY A 47 -2.77 -10.39 -2.69
CA GLY A 47 -2.93 -10.85 -1.32
C GLY A 47 -4.37 -11.22 -0.97
N LEU A 48 -4.52 -11.74 0.24
CA LEU A 48 -5.81 -12.10 0.82
C LEU A 48 -6.02 -11.30 2.10
N ILE A 49 -7.21 -10.74 2.26
CA ILE A 49 -7.64 -10.02 3.46
C ILE A 49 -8.86 -10.73 4.04
N ARG A 50 -8.74 -11.22 5.26
CA ARG A 50 -9.85 -11.70 6.04
C ARG A 50 -10.31 -10.59 6.99
N VAL A 51 -11.59 -10.26 6.95
CA VAL A 51 -12.19 -9.24 7.82
C VAL A 51 -12.85 -9.94 8.98
N THR A 52 -12.36 -9.69 10.19
CA THR A 52 -12.89 -10.27 11.42
C THR A 52 -13.32 -9.18 12.42
N LYS A 53 -13.92 -9.60 13.53
CA LYS A 53 -14.17 -8.70 14.66
C LYS A 53 -12.85 -8.32 15.32
N SER A 54 -12.79 -7.10 15.81
CA SER A 54 -11.74 -6.64 16.70
C SER A 54 -12.25 -6.55 18.14
N ALA A 55 -11.34 -6.63 19.11
CA ALA A 55 -11.61 -6.32 20.51
C ALA A 55 -11.37 -4.84 20.85
N GLU A 56 -10.62 -4.12 19.99
CA GLU A 56 -10.13 -2.76 20.24
C GLU A 56 -10.64 -1.73 19.21
N ALA A 57 -11.25 -2.21 18.09
CA ALA A 57 -11.73 -1.40 16.99
C ALA A 57 -13.02 -1.98 16.41
N ASP A 58 -13.56 -1.37 15.33
CA ASP A 58 -14.77 -1.86 14.67
C ASP A 58 -14.53 -3.18 13.96
N PHE A 59 -13.36 -3.31 13.29
CA PHE A 59 -12.96 -4.49 12.53
C PHE A 59 -11.46 -4.76 12.69
N PHE A 60 -11.05 -6.02 12.45
CA PHE A 60 -9.65 -6.40 12.32
C PHE A 60 -9.33 -6.80 10.88
N MET A 61 -8.26 -6.23 10.33
CA MET A 61 -7.72 -6.54 9.02
C MET A 61 -6.66 -7.64 9.13
N ASP A 62 -7.04 -8.88 8.89
CA ASP A 62 -6.12 -10.02 8.82
C ASP A 62 -5.57 -10.14 7.40
N TYR A 63 -4.44 -9.46 7.13
CA TYR A 63 -3.86 -9.37 5.81
C TYR A 63 -2.68 -10.34 5.62
N HIS A 64 -2.70 -11.02 4.47
CA HIS A 64 -1.66 -11.95 4.03
C HIS A 64 -1.23 -11.64 2.59
N ASN A 65 0.09 -11.72 2.35
CA ASN A 65 0.66 -11.64 1.01
C ASN A 65 0.27 -12.86 0.16
N ALA A 66 0.48 -12.78 -1.16
CA ALA A 66 0.15 -13.85 -2.09
C ALA A 66 0.93 -15.16 -1.84
N ASP A 67 2.07 -15.11 -1.17
CA ASP A 67 2.87 -16.28 -0.79
C ASP A 67 2.40 -16.93 0.53
N GLY A 68 1.34 -16.40 1.15
CA GLY A 68 0.80 -16.85 2.43
C GLY A 68 1.50 -16.26 3.66
N SER A 69 2.54 -15.46 3.49
CA SER A 69 3.17 -14.75 4.60
C SER A 69 2.24 -13.68 5.17
N THR A 70 2.33 -13.47 6.48
CA THR A 70 1.57 -12.44 7.17
C THR A 70 2.15 -11.05 6.88
N ALA A 71 1.30 -10.08 6.62
CA ALA A 71 1.69 -8.69 6.44
C ALA A 71 1.08 -7.79 7.52
N GLU A 72 1.74 -6.68 7.82
CA GLU A 72 1.34 -5.80 8.91
C GLU A 72 0.15 -4.90 8.53
N MET A 73 0.20 -4.26 7.36
CA MET A 73 -0.83 -3.36 6.84
C MET A 73 -0.61 -3.10 5.34
N CYS A 74 -1.69 -2.78 4.62
CA CYS A 74 -1.66 -2.31 3.25
C CYS A 74 -2.65 -1.16 3.06
N GLY A 75 -2.15 0.02 2.68
CA GLY A 75 -2.99 1.21 2.47
C GLY A 75 -4.05 1.01 1.37
N ASN A 76 -3.75 0.22 0.32
CA ASN A 76 -4.72 -0.12 -0.71
C ASN A 76 -5.78 -1.11 -0.20
N GLY A 77 -5.33 -2.15 0.54
CA GLY A 77 -6.20 -3.18 1.09
C GLY A 77 -7.17 -2.66 2.14
N ILE A 78 -6.72 -1.75 3.01
CA ILE A 78 -7.59 -1.20 4.07
C ILE A 78 -8.71 -0.32 3.50
N ARG A 79 -8.48 0.38 2.35
CA ARG A 79 -9.55 1.09 1.65
C ARG A 79 -10.59 0.12 1.09
N CYS A 80 -10.14 -1.02 0.54
CA CYS A 80 -11.04 -2.09 0.08
C CYS A 80 -11.85 -2.67 1.23
N LEU A 81 -11.26 -2.83 2.43
CA LEU A 81 -11.96 -3.26 3.63
C LEU A 81 -13.06 -2.26 4.02
N GLY A 82 -12.73 -0.97 4.11
CA GLY A 82 -13.72 0.07 4.44
C GLY A 82 -14.91 0.04 3.49
N LYS A 83 -14.68 -0.05 2.17
CA LYS A 83 -15.76 -0.18 1.18
C LYS A 83 -16.56 -1.47 1.38
N LEU A 84 -15.91 -2.61 1.59
CA LEU A 84 -16.56 -3.90 1.76
C LEU A 84 -17.51 -3.88 2.95
N VAL A 85 -17.05 -3.45 4.13
CA VAL A 85 -17.86 -3.52 5.36
C VAL A 85 -19.07 -2.60 5.31
N TYR A 86 -18.95 -1.43 4.69
CA TYR A 86 -20.05 -0.51 4.49
C TYR A 86 -21.09 -1.06 3.48
N GLU A 87 -20.65 -1.43 2.28
CA GLU A 87 -21.56 -1.89 1.21
C GLU A 87 -22.20 -3.26 1.50
N ARG A 88 -21.62 -4.05 2.41
CA ARG A 88 -22.22 -5.29 2.92
C ARG A 88 -23.22 -5.06 4.07
N GLY A 89 -23.34 -3.82 4.55
CA GLY A 89 -24.19 -3.49 5.69
C GLY A 89 -23.70 -4.08 7.01
N LEU A 90 -22.37 -4.35 7.11
CA LEU A 90 -21.75 -4.76 8.37
C LEU A 90 -21.61 -3.57 9.32
N THR A 91 -21.62 -2.37 8.77
CA THR A 91 -21.72 -1.09 9.47
C THR A 91 -22.48 -0.07 8.61
N HIS A 92 -23.00 0.98 9.23
CA HIS A 92 -23.57 2.15 8.55
C HIS A 92 -22.78 3.43 8.90
N GLU A 93 -21.72 3.30 9.71
CA GLU A 93 -20.85 4.40 10.07
C GLU A 93 -19.89 4.71 8.91
N THR A 94 -19.63 6.00 8.69
CA THR A 94 -18.68 6.48 7.69
C THR A 94 -17.30 6.79 8.27
N GLU A 95 -17.19 6.83 9.59
CA GLU A 95 -15.94 6.90 10.32
C GLU A 95 -15.69 5.55 10.98
N LEU A 96 -14.57 4.90 10.69
CA LEU A 96 -14.24 3.55 11.14
C LEU A 96 -12.85 3.49 11.74
N ASP A 97 -12.74 2.72 12.80
CA ASP A 97 -11.46 2.27 13.33
C ASP A 97 -11.21 0.83 12.89
N VAL A 98 -10.08 0.60 12.23
CA VAL A 98 -9.68 -0.74 11.78
C VAL A 98 -8.38 -1.12 12.45
N GLU A 99 -8.43 -2.17 13.25
CA GLU A 99 -7.23 -2.77 13.83
C GLU A 99 -6.44 -3.49 12.75
N THR A 100 -5.13 -3.26 12.74
CA THR A 100 -4.15 -3.95 11.91
C THR A 100 -2.97 -4.38 12.76
N ARG A 101 -2.09 -5.23 12.23
CA ARG A 101 -0.84 -5.57 12.93
C ARG A 101 0.12 -4.38 13.07
N ALA A 102 -0.10 -3.30 12.31
CA ALA A 102 0.60 -2.02 12.44
C ALA A 102 -0.18 -0.98 13.29
N GLY A 103 -1.08 -1.45 14.17
CA GLY A 103 -1.94 -0.62 15.02
C GLY A 103 -3.26 -0.23 14.36
N ILE A 104 -4.05 0.56 15.10
CA ILE A 104 -5.37 1.02 14.65
C ILE A 104 -5.20 2.10 13.58
N LYS A 105 -6.01 2.00 12.52
CA LYS A 105 -6.10 2.98 11.43
C LYS A 105 -7.50 3.57 11.39
N HIS A 106 -7.57 4.91 11.33
CA HIS A 106 -8.81 5.65 11.22
C HIS A 106 -9.14 5.86 9.73
N LEU A 107 -10.35 5.50 9.34
CA LEU A 107 -10.86 5.61 7.97
C LEU A 107 -12.06 6.54 7.95
N SER A 108 -12.12 7.42 6.94
CA SER A 108 -13.32 8.20 6.60
C SER A 108 -13.81 7.75 5.23
N LEU A 109 -15.05 7.24 5.16
CA LEU A 109 -15.68 6.77 3.93
C LEU A 109 -16.45 7.91 3.27
N HIS A 110 -16.13 8.18 2.01
CA HIS A 110 -16.85 9.18 1.21
C HIS A 110 -17.88 8.47 0.33
N THR A 111 -19.15 8.67 0.63
CA THR A 111 -20.25 7.90 0.01
C THR A 111 -21.09 8.76 -0.92
N ARG A 112 -21.66 8.10 -1.94
CA ARG A 112 -22.77 8.61 -2.74
C ARG A 112 -23.93 7.60 -2.65
N GLY A 113 -24.94 7.92 -1.83
CA GLY A 113 -25.98 6.96 -1.46
C GLY A 113 -25.36 5.79 -0.68
N ASP A 114 -25.63 4.58 -1.11
CA ASP A 114 -25.14 3.36 -0.49
C ASP A 114 -23.78 2.89 -1.04
N GLU A 115 -23.16 3.66 -1.94
CA GLU A 115 -21.87 3.31 -2.55
C GLU A 115 -20.73 4.16 -1.97
N VAL A 116 -19.62 3.52 -1.62
CA VAL A 116 -18.38 4.20 -1.21
C VAL A 116 -17.57 4.54 -2.47
N GLU A 117 -17.37 5.84 -2.72
CA GLU A 117 -16.58 6.31 -3.86
C GLU A 117 -15.08 6.30 -3.56
N THR A 118 -14.71 6.88 -2.41
CA THR A 118 -13.30 6.91 -1.96
C THR A 118 -13.23 6.69 -0.44
N VAL A 119 -12.04 6.31 0.00
CA VAL A 119 -11.73 6.14 1.43
C VAL A 119 -10.50 6.95 1.77
N THR A 120 -10.59 7.78 2.79
CA THR A 120 -9.45 8.46 3.41
C THR A 120 -8.92 7.62 4.56
N VAL A 121 -7.61 7.42 4.60
CA VAL A 121 -6.92 6.67 5.66
C VAL A 121 -5.93 7.59 6.35
N ASP A 122 -5.95 7.64 7.67
CA ASP A 122 -4.91 8.28 8.47
C ASP A 122 -3.64 7.38 8.48
N MET A 123 -2.64 7.80 7.74
CA MET A 123 -1.37 7.06 7.56
C MET A 123 -0.37 7.35 8.67
N GLY A 124 -0.67 8.29 9.59
CA GLY A 124 0.23 8.71 10.67
C GLY A 124 1.18 9.82 10.26
N ALA A 125 2.18 10.07 11.10
CA ALA A 125 3.19 11.08 10.85
C ALA A 125 4.43 10.48 10.15
N PRO A 126 5.05 11.22 9.20
CA PRO A 126 6.30 10.78 8.59
C PRO A 126 7.46 10.92 9.58
N ALA A 127 8.49 10.08 9.43
CA ALA A 127 9.75 10.24 10.13
C ALA A 127 10.90 10.45 9.14
N PHE A 128 11.84 11.30 9.51
CA PHE A 128 12.94 11.73 8.63
C PHE A 128 14.31 11.32 9.14
N GLU A 129 14.43 10.97 10.42
CA GLU A 129 15.68 10.58 11.04
C GLU A 129 16.14 9.22 10.47
N LYS A 130 17.43 9.11 10.13
CA LYS A 130 18.02 7.89 9.57
C LYS A 130 17.72 6.64 10.41
N ALA A 131 17.67 6.78 11.74
CA ALA A 131 17.31 5.68 12.63
C ALA A 131 15.87 5.15 12.38
N SER A 132 14.93 6.02 12.05
CA SER A 132 13.52 5.65 11.77
C SER A 132 13.31 5.12 10.35
N ILE A 133 14.33 5.29 9.47
CA ILE A 133 14.29 4.85 8.06
C ILE A 133 15.10 3.55 7.86
N PRO A 134 15.70 2.94 8.87
CA PRO A 134 16.89 2.08 8.93
C PRO A 134 17.96 2.42 7.88
N MET A 135 18.46 3.65 7.92
CA MET A 135 19.45 4.17 6.97
C MET A 135 20.82 4.35 7.61
N MET A 136 21.89 4.06 6.89
CA MET A 136 23.28 4.22 7.35
C MET A 136 23.63 5.68 7.63
N GLY A 137 24.44 5.90 8.68
CA GLY A 137 24.93 7.21 9.12
C GLY A 137 24.44 7.59 10.51
N PRO A 138 24.72 8.81 10.98
CA PRO A 138 24.29 9.26 12.30
C PRO A 138 22.77 9.21 12.47
N ALA A 139 22.31 8.63 13.55
CA ALA A 139 20.90 8.29 13.80
C ALA A 139 19.93 9.48 13.69
N TRP A 140 20.37 10.66 14.10
CA TRP A 140 19.57 11.90 14.12
C TRP A 140 19.59 12.71 12.81
N GLU A 141 20.48 12.35 11.86
CA GLU A 141 20.56 13.04 10.58
C GLU A 141 19.35 12.70 9.71
N LYS A 142 19.00 13.67 8.87
CA LYS A 142 18.01 13.52 7.80
C LYS A 142 18.71 13.38 6.44
N PHE A 143 18.10 12.68 5.53
CA PHE A 143 18.56 12.58 4.15
C PHE A 143 17.51 13.22 3.23
N LEU A 144 17.59 14.55 3.11
CA LEU A 144 16.66 15.36 2.32
C LEU A 144 17.44 16.11 1.24
N GLN A 145 16.98 16.01 -0.02
CA GLN A 145 17.57 16.67 -1.19
C GLN A 145 19.07 16.42 -1.35
N GLN A 146 19.54 15.25 -0.92
CA GLN A 146 20.95 14.89 -1.00
C GLN A 146 21.29 14.25 -2.35
N PRO A 147 22.53 14.47 -2.88
CA PRO A 147 22.97 13.78 -4.07
C PRO A 147 23.13 12.27 -3.79
N LEU A 148 22.58 11.46 -4.68
CA LEU A 148 22.76 10.02 -4.70
C LEU A 148 23.24 9.60 -6.09
N GLU A 149 24.40 8.97 -6.18
CA GLU A 149 24.97 8.53 -7.44
C GLU A 149 24.71 7.05 -7.69
N ILE A 150 24.18 6.75 -8.88
CA ILE A 150 24.00 5.38 -9.38
C ILE A 150 24.47 5.36 -10.84
N GLU A 151 25.39 4.47 -11.16
CA GLU A 151 25.92 4.26 -12.52
C GLU A 151 26.40 5.56 -13.21
N GLY A 152 27.01 6.48 -12.41
CA GLY A 152 27.49 7.77 -12.92
C GLY A 152 26.41 8.83 -13.13
N VAL A 153 25.16 8.54 -12.78
CA VAL A 153 24.05 9.51 -12.77
C VAL A 153 23.77 9.94 -11.33
N THR A 154 23.74 11.24 -11.10
CA THR A 154 23.43 11.82 -9.79
C THR A 154 21.97 12.25 -9.73
N PHE A 155 21.23 11.70 -8.77
CA PHE A 155 19.86 12.07 -8.46
C PHE A 155 19.82 12.96 -7.22
N LYS A 156 18.82 13.86 -7.15
CA LYS A 156 18.40 14.47 -5.89
C LYS A 156 17.45 13.52 -5.19
N ALA A 157 17.85 13.03 -4.03
CA ALA A 157 17.11 12.01 -3.31
C ALA A 157 16.74 12.46 -1.89
N SER A 158 15.59 12.01 -1.43
CA SER A 158 15.14 12.18 -0.05
C SER A 158 14.70 10.84 0.52
N ALA A 159 15.01 10.58 1.79
CA ALA A 159 14.56 9.39 2.49
C ALA A 159 13.51 9.75 3.55
N VAL A 160 12.41 9.01 3.57
CA VAL A 160 11.27 9.22 4.47
C VAL A 160 10.77 7.85 4.96
N SER A 161 10.35 7.77 6.22
CA SER A 161 9.62 6.61 6.73
C SER A 161 8.14 6.95 6.90
N MET A 162 7.28 6.09 6.37
CA MET A 162 5.83 6.06 6.62
C MET A 162 5.43 4.81 7.42
N GLY A 163 6.33 4.38 8.35
CA GLY A 163 6.29 3.07 9.01
C GLY A 163 7.13 2.02 8.29
N ASN A 164 7.51 2.28 7.04
CA ASN A 164 8.45 1.54 6.21
C ASN A 164 9.34 2.52 5.44
N PRO A 165 10.56 2.11 5.01
CA PRO A 165 11.51 3.00 4.35
C PRO A 165 11.13 3.32 2.90
N HIS A 166 11.27 4.60 2.53
CA HIS A 166 11.08 5.11 1.18
C HIS A 166 12.25 5.98 0.75
N LEU A 167 12.74 5.76 -0.46
CA LEU A 167 13.73 6.58 -1.15
C LEU A 167 13.06 7.27 -2.34
N VAL A 168 12.84 8.56 -2.22
CA VAL A 168 12.16 9.39 -3.22
C VAL A 168 13.21 10.12 -4.07
N LEU A 169 13.20 9.88 -5.38
CA LEU A 169 14.08 10.51 -6.36
C LEU A 169 13.27 11.41 -7.27
N VAL A 170 13.63 12.69 -7.32
CA VAL A 170 13.07 13.61 -8.31
C VAL A 170 13.83 13.45 -9.61
N VAL A 171 13.11 13.12 -10.66
CA VAL A 171 13.65 12.87 -12.01
C VAL A 171 13.07 13.87 -13.01
N GLU A 172 13.83 14.15 -14.07
CA GLU A 172 13.38 15.02 -15.16
C GLU A 172 12.78 14.19 -16.32
N GLY A 173 11.91 14.82 -17.08
CA GLY A 173 11.29 14.22 -18.27
C GLY A 173 9.98 13.51 -17.98
N GLU A 174 9.70 12.45 -18.75
CA GLU A 174 8.47 11.68 -18.62
C GLU A 174 8.66 10.47 -17.69
N PRO A 175 7.69 10.14 -16.81
CA PRO A 175 7.81 8.98 -15.90
C PRO A 175 8.08 7.66 -16.64
N VAL A 176 7.50 7.51 -17.85
CA VAL A 176 7.68 6.31 -18.68
C VAL A 176 9.11 6.13 -19.16
N ALA A 177 9.90 7.20 -19.26
CA ALA A 177 11.29 7.17 -19.69
C ALA A 177 12.25 6.66 -18.62
N VAL A 178 11.81 6.58 -17.37
CA VAL A 178 12.63 6.06 -16.26
C VAL A 178 12.76 4.54 -16.38
N ASP A 179 14.00 4.05 -16.43
CA ASP A 179 14.31 2.62 -16.46
C ASP A 179 14.22 2.01 -15.05
N VAL A 180 12.98 1.88 -14.54
CA VAL A 180 12.69 1.40 -13.19
C VAL A 180 13.18 -0.03 -13.00
N GLN A 181 13.08 -0.88 -14.03
CA GLN A 181 13.53 -2.28 -13.97
C GLN A 181 15.03 -2.42 -13.78
N ARG A 182 15.82 -1.46 -14.29
CA ARG A 182 17.28 -1.43 -14.11
C ARG A 182 17.70 -0.74 -12.82
N LEU A 183 17.10 0.41 -12.50
CA LEU A 183 17.51 1.24 -11.37
C LEU A 183 16.91 0.78 -10.03
N GLY A 184 15.65 0.30 -10.06
CA GLY A 184 14.91 -0.10 -8.86
C GLY A 184 15.65 -1.13 -7.99
N PRO A 185 16.10 -2.28 -8.55
CA PRO A 185 16.80 -3.30 -7.77
C PRO A 185 18.11 -2.82 -7.14
N GLN A 186 18.80 -1.88 -7.79
CA GLN A 186 20.08 -1.33 -7.31
C GLN A 186 19.84 -0.35 -6.15
N LEU A 187 18.82 0.52 -6.30
CA LEU A 187 18.45 1.50 -5.29
C LEU A 187 17.80 0.84 -4.07
N GLU A 188 16.93 -0.17 -4.27
CA GLU A 188 16.35 -0.98 -3.20
C GLU A 188 17.43 -1.54 -2.26
N LYS A 189 18.53 -2.04 -2.85
CA LYS A 189 19.64 -2.71 -2.15
C LYS A 189 20.85 -1.80 -1.94
N HIS A 190 20.67 -0.49 -2.12
CA HIS A 190 21.78 0.45 -1.98
C HIS A 190 22.38 0.37 -0.56
N GLN A 191 23.71 0.50 -0.46
CA GLN A 191 24.46 0.36 0.80
C GLN A 191 23.98 1.28 1.94
N LEU A 192 23.30 2.38 1.62
CA LEU A 192 22.68 3.25 2.61
C LEU A 192 21.47 2.63 3.31
N PHE A 193 20.86 1.58 2.75
CA PHE A 193 19.65 0.93 3.27
C PHE A 193 19.91 -0.56 3.55
N PRO A 194 20.48 -0.91 4.72
CA PRO A 194 20.81 -2.29 5.06
C PRO A 194 19.59 -3.21 5.13
N GLU A 195 18.41 -2.67 5.44
CA GLU A 195 17.12 -3.37 5.45
C GLU A 195 16.34 -3.20 4.15
N ARG A 196 16.99 -2.68 3.08
CA ARG A 196 16.39 -2.31 1.79
C ARG A 196 15.37 -1.18 1.94
N THR A 197 14.86 -0.65 0.81
CA THR A 197 13.92 0.45 0.77
C THR A 197 12.97 0.32 -0.43
N ASN A 198 11.78 0.91 -0.33
CA ASN A 198 10.97 1.23 -1.49
C ASN A 198 11.62 2.40 -2.24
N VAL A 199 11.43 2.48 -3.54
CA VAL A 199 12.03 3.52 -4.39
C VAL A 199 10.95 4.15 -5.26
N GLU A 200 10.76 5.45 -5.11
CA GLU A 200 9.81 6.24 -5.86
C GLU A 200 10.54 7.20 -6.83
N PHE A 201 10.27 7.04 -8.12
CA PHE A 201 10.75 7.96 -9.18
C PHE A 201 9.63 8.97 -9.46
N VAL A 202 9.89 10.24 -9.15
CA VAL A 202 8.88 11.31 -9.14
C VAL A 202 9.17 12.32 -10.22
N VAL A 203 8.20 12.59 -11.07
CA VAL A 203 8.20 13.68 -12.05
C VAL A 203 7.11 14.67 -11.66
N PRO A 204 7.44 15.95 -11.38
CA PRO A 204 6.44 17.00 -11.21
C PRO A 204 5.61 17.19 -12.50
N ASP A 205 4.27 17.19 -12.36
CA ASP A 205 3.33 17.31 -13.48
C ASP A 205 2.22 18.34 -13.12
N GLY A 206 2.51 19.61 -13.32
CA GLY A 206 1.67 20.71 -12.87
C GLY A 206 1.53 20.70 -11.34
N ASP A 207 0.28 20.63 -10.85
CA ASP A 207 -0.01 20.54 -9.41
C ASP A 207 0.02 19.08 -8.88
N ALA A 208 0.26 18.12 -9.77
CA ALA A 208 0.34 16.70 -9.43
C ALA A 208 1.78 16.18 -9.48
N LEU A 209 1.97 14.96 -8.95
CA LEU A 209 3.23 14.23 -8.96
C LEU A 209 3.02 12.90 -9.69
N ALA A 210 3.66 12.72 -10.84
CA ALA A 210 3.62 11.46 -11.56
C ALA A 210 4.72 10.52 -11.03
N VAL A 211 4.37 9.28 -10.71
CA VAL A 211 5.24 8.37 -9.96
C VAL A 211 5.29 6.99 -10.59
N ARG A 212 6.50 6.44 -10.63
CA ARG A 212 6.72 4.99 -10.76
C ARG A 212 7.40 4.49 -9.51
N VAL A 213 6.99 3.33 -9.03
CA VAL A 213 7.46 2.78 -7.75
C VAL A 213 8.04 1.38 -7.93
N TRP A 214 9.17 1.15 -7.27
CA TRP A 214 9.75 -0.17 -7.06
C TRP A 214 9.61 -0.51 -5.57
N GLU A 215 8.75 -1.45 -5.24
CA GLU A 215 8.49 -1.85 -3.86
C GLU A 215 9.52 -2.86 -3.36
N ARG A 216 9.92 -2.70 -2.11
CA ARG A 216 10.89 -3.52 -1.39
C ARG A 216 10.49 -5.00 -1.39
N GLY A 217 11.29 -5.84 -2.03
CA GLY A 217 11.09 -7.30 -2.10
C GLY A 217 10.03 -7.75 -3.11
N ILE A 218 9.34 -6.83 -3.79
CA ILE A 218 8.25 -7.13 -4.73
C ILE A 218 8.65 -6.79 -6.17
N GLY A 219 9.19 -5.58 -6.39
CA GLY A 219 9.47 -5.06 -7.70
C GLY A 219 8.58 -3.87 -8.08
N GLU A 220 8.50 -3.55 -9.38
CA GLU A 220 7.62 -2.48 -9.85
C GLU A 220 6.15 -2.88 -9.70
N THR A 221 5.36 -2.01 -9.05
CA THR A 221 3.93 -2.21 -8.82
C THR A 221 3.11 -1.08 -9.43
N MET A 222 1.80 -1.30 -9.50
CA MET A 222 0.85 -0.34 -10.10
C MET A 222 0.62 0.90 -9.25
N ALA A 223 0.74 0.80 -7.91
CA ALA A 223 0.64 1.89 -6.95
C ALA A 223 1.04 1.44 -5.54
N CYS A 224 1.64 2.34 -4.77
CA CYS A 224 2.01 2.14 -3.37
C CYS A 224 1.43 3.26 -2.50
N GLY A 225 0.61 2.91 -1.49
CA GLY A 225 -0.04 3.90 -0.63
C GLY A 225 0.95 4.65 0.27
N THR A 226 1.87 3.95 0.94
CA THR A 226 2.93 4.57 1.76
C THR A 226 3.92 5.34 0.90
N GLY A 227 4.20 4.84 -0.32
CA GLY A 227 5.02 5.53 -1.31
C GLY A 227 4.40 6.86 -1.76
N ALA A 228 3.08 6.91 -2.00
CA ALA A 228 2.38 8.16 -2.30
C ALA A 228 2.56 9.21 -1.18
N CYS A 229 2.39 8.77 0.07
CA CYS A 229 2.60 9.63 1.24
C CYS A 229 4.05 10.15 1.33
N ALA A 230 5.03 9.25 1.18
CA ALA A 230 6.45 9.61 1.21
C ALA A 230 6.82 10.60 0.09
N VAL A 231 6.24 10.44 -1.10
CA VAL A 231 6.42 11.31 -2.25
C VAL A 231 5.96 12.74 -1.94
N VAL A 232 4.71 12.92 -1.46
CA VAL A 232 4.19 14.28 -1.16
C VAL A 232 4.97 14.92 -0.03
N VAL A 233 5.32 14.17 1.00
CA VAL A 233 6.13 14.66 2.13
C VAL A 233 7.52 15.11 1.63
N ALA A 234 8.22 14.28 0.85
CA ALA A 234 9.54 14.61 0.32
C ALA A 234 9.50 15.77 -0.68
N ALA A 235 8.51 15.80 -1.57
CA ALA A 235 8.35 16.86 -2.56
C ALA A 235 7.99 18.21 -1.90
N SER A 236 7.16 18.19 -0.86
CA SER A 236 6.81 19.39 -0.08
C SER A 236 8.02 19.94 0.68
N GLU A 237 8.81 19.10 1.35
CA GLU A 237 10.07 19.50 2.00
C GLU A 237 11.09 20.06 1.00
N ALA A 238 11.02 19.60 -0.24
CA ALA A 238 11.84 20.10 -1.35
C ALA A 238 11.34 21.40 -1.97
N GLY A 239 10.16 21.89 -1.60
CA GLY A 239 9.50 23.03 -2.24
C GLY A 239 9.03 22.76 -3.68
N ILE A 240 8.86 21.47 -4.06
CA ILE A 240 8.44 21.04 -5.40
C ILE A 240 6.90 20.98 -5.49
N SER A 241 6.21 20.59 -4.41
CA SER A 241 4.76 20.53 -4.35
C SER A 241 4.23 21.21 -3.09
N ALA A 242 2.92 21.46 -3.05
CA ALA A 242 2.22 21.78 -1.82
C ALA A 242 2.17 20.56 -0.89
N ARG A 243 1.75 20.77 0.37
CA ARG A 243 1.53 19.69 1.34
C ARG A 243 0.34 18.78 1.00
N ARG A 244 -0.49 19.20 0.06
CA ARG A 244 -1.54 18.38 -0.55
C ARG A 244 -1.33 18.33 -2.06
N ALA A 245 -1.30 17.12 -2.60
CA ALA A 245 -1.14 16.89 -4.03
C ALA A 245 -1.73 15.55 -4.47
N ASP A 246 -2.15 15.51 -5.73
CA ASP A 246 -2.47 14.27 -6.42
C ASP A 246 -1.18 13.53 -6.79
N VAL A 247 -1.12 12.24 -6.44
CA VAL A 247 -0.05 11.33 -6.84
C VAL A 247 -0.57 10.36 -7.88
N ARG A 248 -0.04 10.44 -9.10
CA ARG A 248 -0.47 9.66 -10.26
C ARG A 248 0.45 8.47 -10.49
N PHE A 249 -0.09 7.28 -10.33
CA PHE A 249 0.57 6.01 -10.66
C PHE A 249 -0.04 5.39 -11.92
N HIS A 250 0.55 4.33 -12.43
CA HIS A 250 -0.06 3.53 -13.51
C HIS A 250 -1.42 2.96 -13.12
N GLY A 251 -1.62 2.60 -11.84
CA GLY A 251 -2.86 2.03 -11.32
C GLY A 251 -3.94 3.04 -10.99
N GLY A 252 -3.65 4.33 -11.02
CA GLY A 252 -4.61 5.40 -10.70
C GLY A 252 -4.02 6.53 -9.86
N THR A 253 -4.90 7.43 -9.44
CA THR A 253 -4.52 8.62 -8.66
C THR A 253 -4.89 8.46 -7.20
N LEU A 254 -4.02 8.93 -6.32
CA LEU A 254 -4.22 9.03 -4.88
C LEU A 254 -4.07 10.50 -4.47
N ASP A 255 -5.00 11.05 -3.70
CA ASP A 255 -4.87 12.38 -3.07
C ASP A 255 -4.17 12.19 -1.72
N VAL A 256 -3.11 12.93 -1.50
CA VAL A 256 -2.35 12.91 -0.24
C VAL A 256 -2.35 14.30 0.37
N ASP A 257 -2.70 14.37 1.66
CA ASP A 257 -2.76 15.61 2.45
C ASP A 257 -1.86 15.48 3.70
N TRP A 258 -0.70 16.13 3.67
CA TRP A 258 0.17 16.26 4.84
C TRP A 258 -0.25 17.47 5.65
N ARG A 259 -1.08 17.27 6.64
CA ARG A 259 -1.74 18.32 7.42
C ARG A 259 -0.80 19.08 8.36
N SER A 260 -1.28 20.20 8.87
CA SER A 260 -0.53 21.10 9.75
C SER A 260 -0.22 20.47 11.13
N ASP A 261 -0.99 19.47 11.55
CA ASP A 261 -0.74 18.67 12.76
C ASP A 261 0.40 17.64 12.59
N GLY A 262 0.96 17.55 11.38
CA GLY A 262 2.04 16.63 11.03
C GLY A 262 1.59 15.27 10.53
N ARG A 263 0.30 14.94 10.55
CA ARG A 263 -0.23 13.66 10.05
C ARG A 263 -0.47 13.69 8.55
N VAL A 264 -0.32 12.53 7.92
CA VAL A 264 -0.54 12.33 6.49
C VAL A 264 -1.81 11.53 6.27
N PHE A 265 -2.69 12.07 5.44
CA PHE A 265 -3.94 11.41 5.05
C PHE A 265 -3.87 11.02 3.58
N LEU A 266 -4.26 9.78 3.30
CA LEU A 266 -4.29 9.19 1.97
C LEU A 266 -5.73 8.94 1.55
N THR A 267 -6.19 9.58 0.50
CA THR A 267 -7.53 9.35 -0.08
C THR A 267 -7.40 8.66 -1.43
N GLY A 268 -8.17 7.62 -1.63
CA GLY A 268 -8.19 6.93 -2.91
C GLY A 268 -9.39 6.01 -3.11
N PRO A 269 -9.60 5.53 -4.33
CA PRO A 269 -10.69 4.63 -4.65
C PRO A 269 -10.45 3.22 -4.10
N ALA A 270 -11.55 2.50 -3.95
CA ALA A 270 -11.59 1.05 -3.82
C ALA A 270 -12.68 0.53 -4.76
N VAL A 271 -12.39 -0.53 -5.49
CA VAL A 271 -13.28 -1.06 -6.52
C VAL A 271 -13.54 -2.54 -6.27
N ARG A 272 -14.83 -2.91 -6.16
CA ARG A 272 -15.26 -4.30 -6.20
C ARG A 272 -15.29 -4.77 -7.65
N VAL A 273 -14.59 -5.87 -7.95
CA VAL A 273 -14.49 -6.41 -9.32
C VAL A 273 -15.55 -7.49 -9.55
N PHE A 274 -15.60 -8.49 -8.68
CA PHE A 274 -16.57 -9.57 -8.71
C PHE A 274 -16.65 -10.29 -7.36
N GLU A 275 -17.62 -11.19 -7.23
CA GLU A 275 -17.79 -12.08 -6.09
C GLU A 275 -17.85 -13.52 -6.56
N GLY A 276 -17.50 -14.44 -5.67
CA GLY A 276 -17.51 -15.86 -6.00
C GLY A 276 -17.52 -16.76 -4.77
N ARG A 277 -17.51 -18.05 -5.06
CA ARG A 277 -17.29 -19.12 -4.08
C ARG A 277 -16.14 -19.98 -4.54
N LEU A 278 -15.37 -20.47 -3.62
CA LEU A 278 -14.30 -21.42 -3.88
C LEU A 278 -14.44 -22.61 -2.94
N ASP A 279 -14.07 -23.79 -3.44
CA ASP A 279 -13.93 -24.99 -2.64
C ASP A 279 -12.47 -25.10 -2.20
N PRO A 280 -12.14 -24.89 -0.90
CA PRO A 280 -10.78 -24.99 -0.41
C PRO A 280 -10.15 -26.37 -0.62
N ALA A 281 -10.94 -27.44 -0.63
CA ALA A 281 -10.44 -28.80 -0.85
C ALA A 281 -9.89 -29.00 -2.27
N SER A 282 -10.49 -28.36 -3.26
CA SER A 282 -10.03 -28.44 -4.66
C SER A 282 -8.76 -27.64 -4.95
N MET A 283 -8.34 -26.76 -4.03
CA MET A 283 -7.17 -25.89 -4.19
C MET A 283 -5.87 -26.52 -3.66
N GLY A 284 -5.95 -27.42 -2.68
CA GLY A 284 -4.77 -28.05 -2.05
C GLY A 284 -4.08 -29.13 -2.90
N GLU A 285 -4.80 -29.79 -3.80
CA GLU A 285 -4.27 -30.93 -4.55
C GLU A 285 -3.36 -30.60 -5.74
N ARG A 286 -3.27 -29.32 -6.15
CA ARG A 286 -2.60 -28.91 -7.40
C ARG A 286 -1.21 -28.28 -7.22
N LEU A 287 -0.77 -28.02 -6.00
CA LEU A 287 0.54 -27.40 -5.73
C LEU A 287 1.64 -28.43 -5.40
N GLU A 288 1.31 -29.71 -5.26
CA GLU A 288 2.27 -30.79 -4.96
C GLU A 288 2.71 -31.61 -6.22
N SER A 289 2.32 -31.19 -7.41
CA SER A 289 2.63 -31.89 -8.67
C SER A 289 3.62 -31.17 -9.57
#